data_e9b13f480e13fa1debbda3ef04c89a26
#
_entry.id   e9b13f480e13fa1debbda3ef04c89a26
#
_cell.length_a   1.000
_cell.length_b   1.000
_cell.length_c   1.000
_cell.angle_alpha   90.00
_cell.angle_beta   90.00
_cell.angle_gamma   90.00
#
_symmetry.space_group_name_H-M   'P 1'
#
loop_
_entity.id
_entity.type
_entity.pdbx_description
1 polymer ?
#
loop_
_entity_poly.entity_id
_entity_poly.type
_entity_poly.pdbx_seq_one_letter_code
_entity_poly.pdbx_strand_id
1 'polypeptide(L)'
;MGVISLISVIAGLAILVYLVCKNTSLLIAAPLASLLVLIFSRMNLVEGITEVYSSSLGNFITNNMLIFMTGSIFGSIMGDTGAAQDIAHSMTGVIDKLNVKNKKFVALMVLTLVCMVLNYGGISGYVIVFTMVPICKRVFKKYDIAWHLYLVVHSFGSLVTQAMLPGTPAIQNLIPMEYLGTTPTAAPWLGTATAIIFCVPVATLYSWYALRQTVKKGEGFMVTGAGINETILEEDKQGGMEHGPFLKAIIAPLVVLVLLNIVNLDASFSLTIGSVVAIALYYKKIQKPMACVSKSAASGAKIALEVASIVGFGGIVAATPGYDVLISGLESIPGSPLIQLVLAINAVAAITGSASGGESIALETFGQNYLAMGYPPEVLHRLTAIASLGLDSLPHDGSVVNQIAYTRLTYANGYKHIFIIACLIPFAAGFVAVGFYSLGIM
;
A
#
# COMPACT_ATOMS: atom_id res chain seq x y z
N MET A 1 -25.41 18.00 -18.59
CA MET A 1 -24.37 17.03 -19.02
C MET A 1 -23.51 16.56 -17.83
N GLY A 2 -23.02 17.45 -17.00
CA GLY A 2 -22.13 17.08 -15.86
C GLY A 2 -22.70 16.04 -14.89
N VAL A 3 -23.98 16.15 -14.49
CA VAL A 3 -24.61 15.18 -13.57
C VAL A 3 -24.68 13.78 -14.18
N ILE A 4 -25.01 13.66 -15.49
CA ILE A 4 -25.04 12.37 -16.19
C ILE A 4 -23.63 11.79 -16.26
N SER A 5 -22.64 12.63 -16.54
CA SER A 5 -21.22 12.25 -16.53
C SER A 5 -20.76 11.80 -15.13
N LEU A 6 -21.17 12.48 -14.05
CA LEU A 6 -20.88 12.04 -12.68
C LEU A 6 -21.50 10.66 -12.38
N ILE A 7 -22.75 10.45 -12.79
CA ILE A 7 -23.39 9.14 -12.66
C ILE A 7 -22.61 8.07 -13.46
N SER A 8 -22.11 8.40 -14.64
CA SER A 8 -21.31 7.48 -15.45
C SER A 8 -19.98 7.12 -14.79
N VAL A 9 -19.33 8.07 -14.12
CA VAL A 9 -18.11 7.82 -13.33
C VAL A 9 -18.40 6.85 -12.18
N ILE A 10 -19.47 7.07 -11.42
CA ILE A 10 -19.89 6.18 -10.34
C ILE A 10 -20.23 4.78 -10.88
N ALA A 11 -20.96 4.70 -12.02
CA ALA A 11 -21.26 3.42 -12.65
C ALA A 11 -20.02 2.71 -13.18
N GLY A 12 -19.09 3.45 -13.80
CA GLY A 12 -17.80 2.92 -14.26
C GLY A 12 -16.99 2.35 -13.12
N LEU A 13 -16.90 3.07 -11.98
CA LEU A 13 -16.26 2.59 -10.77
C LEU A 13 -16.93 1.32 -10.23
N ALA A 14 -18.26 1.30 -10.16
CA ALA A 14 -19.01 0.13 -9.68
C ALA A 14 -18.77 -1.10 -10.57
N ILE A 15 -18.71 -0.93 -11.88
CA ILE A 15 -18.41 -2.00 -12.85
C ILE A 15 -16.95 -2.44 -12.71
N LEU A 16 -16.00 -1.53 -12.55
CA LEU A 16 -14.61 -1.85 -12.31
C LEU A 16 -14.48 -2.74 -11.07
N VAL A 17 -15.05 -2.30 -9.94
CA VAL A 17 -15.07 -3.07 -8.68
C VAL A 17 -15.73 -4.44 -8.87
N TYR A 18 -16.88 -4.50 -9.55
CA TYR A 18 -17.59 -5.76 -9.83
C TYR A 18 -16.72 -6.73 -10.63
N LEU A 19 -16.07 -6.27 -11.70
CA LEU A 19 -15.20 -7.10 -12.55
C LEU A 19 -13.99 -7.62 -11.77
N VAL A 20 -13.37 -6.76 -10.97
CA VAL A 20 -12.25 -7.14 -10.09
C VAL A 20 -12.67 -8.19 -9.05
N CYS A 21 -13.83 -8.02 -8.41
CA CYS A 21 -14.37 -9.02 -7.49
C CYS A 21 -14.71 -10.36 -8.17
N LYS A 22 -14.90 -10.35 -9.50
CA LYS A 22 -15.06 -11.56 -10.34
C LYS A 22 -13.74 -12.13 -10.85
N ASN A 23 -12.59 -11.64 -10.32
CA ASN A 23 -11.23 -12.03 -10.72
C ASN A 23 -10.90 -11.69 -12.21
N THR A 24 -11.55 -10.68 -12.79
CA THR A 24 -11.15 -10.15 -14.10
C THR A 24 -9.85 -9.35 -13.91
N SER A 25 -8.86 -9.55 -14.80
CA SER A 25 -7.63 -8.77 -14.78
C SER A 25 -7.89 -7.27 -14.91
N LEU A 26 -7.18 -6.47 -14.12
CA LEU A 26 -7.24 -5.00 -14.17
C LEU A 26 -6.88 -4.45 -15.55
N LEU A 27 -6.00 -5.13 -16.29
CA LEU A 27 -5.65 -4.78 -17.68
C LEU A 27 -6.86 -4.83 -18.65
N ILE A 28 -7.92 -5.52 -18.27
CA ILE A 28 -9.16 -5.63 -19.04
C ILE A 28 -10.27 -4.79 -18.37
N ALA A 29 -10.40 -4.90 -17.05
CA ALA A 29 -11.48 -4.26 -16.31
C ALA A 29 -11.41 -2.72 -16.39
N ALA A 30 -10.21 -2.13 -16.28
CA ALA A 30 -10.04 -0.69 -16.29
C ALA A 30 -10.32 -0.06 -17.68
N PRO A 31 -9.81 -0.58 -18.83
CA PRO A 31 -10.22 -0.08 -20.15
C PRO A 31 -11.72 -0.22 -20.42
N LEU A 32 -12.35 -1.34 -20.02
CA LEU A 32 -13.79 -1.52 -20.19
C LEU A 32 -14.61 -0.50 -19.39
N ALA A 33 -14.23 -0.27 -18.13
CA ALA A 33 -14.86 0.76 -17.31
C ALA A 33 -14.64 2.16 -17.89
N SER A 34 -13.44 2.45 -18.42
CA SER A 34 -13.12 3.70 -19.10
C SER A 34 -13.99 3.94 -20.34
N LEU A 35 -14.17 2.92 -21.19
CA LEU A 35 -15.04 3.01 -22.34
C LEU A 35 -16.47 3.34 -21.94
N LEU A 36 -16.99 2.71 -20.89
CA LEU A 36 -18.34 3.00 -20.39
C LEU A 36 -18.44 4.47 -19.94
N VAL A 37 -17.49 4.98 -19.18
CA VAL A 37 -17.47 6.38 -18.73
C VAL A 37 -17.44 7.32 -19.93
N LEU A 38 -16.59 7.06 -20.94
CA LEU A 38 -16.49 7.87 -22.15
C LEU A 38 -17.81 7.92 -22.92
N ILE A 39 -18.48 6.76 -23.12
CA ILE A 39 -19.76 6.66 -23.85
C ILE A 39 -20.83 7.53 -23.18
N PHE A 40 -21.03 7.36 -21.87
CA PHE A 40 -22.09 8.06 -21.15
C PHE A 40 -21.76 9.53 -20.87
N SER A 41 -20.47 9.89 -20.81
CA SER A 41 -20.02 11.29 -20.74
C SER A 41 -20.01 11.97 -22.11
N ARG A 42 -20.37 11.25 -23.19
CA ARG A 42 -20.36 11.72 -24.59
C ARG A 42 -19.01 12.29 -25.05
N MET A 43 -17.94 11.69 -24.58
CA MET A 43 -16.57 12.02 -24.99
C MET A 43 -16.18 11.22 -26.24
N ASN A 44 -15.17 11.70 -26.96
CA ASN A 44 -14.60 10.97 -28.08
C ASN A 44 -13.91 9.68 -27.58
N LEU A 45 -14.38 8.52 -28.02
CA LEU A 45 -13.90 7.22 -27.58
C LEU A 45 -12.44 6.97 -27.98
N VAL A 46 -12.08 7.33 -29.22
CA VAL A 46 -10.73 7.11 -29.75
C VAL A 46 -9.74 8.00 -29.00
N GLU A 47 -9.97 9.30 -28.98
CA GLU A 47 -9.16 10.28 -28.30
C GLU A 47 -9.06 9.97 -26.79
N GLY A 48 -10.18 9.64 -26.15
CA GLY A 48 -10.21 9.25 -24.73
C GLY A 48 -9.27 8.08 -24.44
N ILE A 49 -9.31 7.02 -25.23
CA ILE A 49 -8.44 5.85 -25.01
C ILE A 49 -7.00 6.12 -25.47
N THR A 50 -6.77 6.70 -26.65
CA THR A 50 -5.42 6.83 -27.20
C THR A 50 -4.61 7.99 -26.59
N GLU A 51 -5.27 9.07 -26.18
CA GLU A 51 -4.58 10.24 -25.64
C GLU A 51 -4.69 10.34 -24.13
N VAL A 52 -5.89 10.21 -23.55
CA VAL A 52 -6.07 10.39 -22.09
C VAL A 52 -5.68 9.14 -21.33
N TYR A 53 -6.34 8.00 -21.64
CA TYR A 53 -6.07 6.74 -20.93
C TYR A 53 -4.62 6.30 -21.10
N SER A 54 -4.16 6.24 -22.36
CA SER A 54 -2.81 5.75 -22.68
C SER A 54 -1.72 6.69 -22.16
N SER A 55 -1.95 8.01 -22.14
CA SER A 55 -1.01 8.98 -21.59
C SER A 55 -0.87 8.81 -20.08
N SER A 56 -2.00 8.72 -19.36
CA SER A 56 -1.99 8.52 -17.90
C SER A 56 -1.33 7.20 -17.51
N LEU A 57 -1.66 6.11 -18.21
CA LEU A 57 -1.02 4.82 -18.06
C LEU A 57 0.49 4.90 -18.34
N GLY A 58 0.88 5.52 -19.45
CA GLY A 58 2.27 5.65 -19.88
C GLY A 58 3.12 6.46 -18.91
N ASN A 59 2.59 7.57 -18.41
CA ASN A 59 3.26 8.40 -17.41
C ASN A 59 3.51 7.61 -16.12
N PHE A 60 2.52 6.84 -15.64
CA PHE A 60 2.72 5.98 -14.48
C PHE A 60 3.83 4.96 -14.69
N ILE A 61 3.83 4.28 -15.84
CA ILE A 61 4.88 3.30 -16.19
C ILE A 61 6.25 3.94 -16.25
N THR A 62 6.37 5.09 -16.91
CA THR A 62 7.65 5.81 -17.04
C THR A 62 8.26 6.14 -15.69
N ASN A 63 7.45 6.56 -14.74
CA ASN A 63 7.90 7.00 -13.43
C ASN A 63 8.10 5.86 -12.43
N ASN A 64 7.37 4.74 -12.57
CA ASN A 64 7.30 3.74 -11.50
C ASN A 64 7.79 2.34 -11.89
N MET A 65 7.95 2.02 -13.17
CA MET A 65 8.27 0.66 -13.65
C MET A 65 9.51 0.08 -12.95
N LEU A 66 10.59 0.86 -12.85
CA LEU A 66 11.84 0.41 -12.25
C LEU A 66 11.69 0.09 -10.76
N ILE A 67 10.90 0.87 -10.02
CA ILE A 67 10.63 0.64 -8.59
C ILE A 67 9.91 -0.69 -8.41
N PHE A 68 8.88 -0.97 -9.21
CA PHE A 68 8.15 -2.22 -9.15
C PHE A 68 9.01 -3.44 -9.51
N MET A 69 9.84 -3.32 -10.55
CA MET A 69 10.74 -4.40 -10.97
C MET A 69 11.81 -4.69 -9.91
N THR A 70 12.55 -3.67 -9.48
CA THR A 70 13.65 -3.81 -8.52
C THR A 70 13.16 -4.23 -7.14
N GLY A 71 11.99 -3.72 -6.73
CA GLY A 71 11.33 -4.11 -5.49
C GLY A 71 10.89 -5.57 -5.50
N SER A 72 10.28 -6.03 -6.59
CA SER A 72 9.92 -7.45 -6.76
C SER A 72 11.15 -8.36 -6.77
N ILE A 73 12.25 -7.93 -7.41
CA ILE A 73 13.53 -8.64 -7.40
C ILE A 73 14.07 -8.74 -5.96
N PHE A 74 14.13 -7.63 -5.23
CA PHE A 74 14.62 -7.60 -3.86
C PHE A 74 13.81 -8.54 -2.95
N GLY A 75 12.48 -8.45 -2.99
CA GLY A 75 11.60 -9.31 -2.19
C GLY A 75 11.79 -10.79 -2.50
N SER A 76 11.87 -11.17 -3.78
CA SER A 76 12.08 -12.55 -4.19
C SER A 76 13.46 -13.08 -3.78
N ILE A 77 14.51 -12.27 -3.90
CA ILE A 77 15.87 -12.63 -3.46
C ILE A 77 15.89 -12.87 -1.95
N MET A 78 15.24 -12.01 -1.16
CA MET A 78 15.11 -12.19 0.29
C MET A 78 14.38 -13.50 0.64
N GLY A 79 13.39 -13.89 -0.16
CA GLY A 79 12.70 -15.19 -0.03
C GLY A 79 13.58 -16.38 -0.42
N ASP A 80 14.12 -16.37 -1.63
CA ASP A 80 14.86 -17.50 -2.22
C ASP A 80 16.21 -17.76 -1.54
N THR A 81 16.83 -16.73 -0.96
CA THR A 81 18.08 -16.85 -0.19
C THR A 81 17.88 -17.42 1.21
N GLY A 82 16.65 -17.47 1.68
CA GLY A 82 16.34 -17.86 3.05
C GLY A 82 16.55 -16.74 4.09
N ALA A 83 16.88 -15.51 3.67
CA ALA A 83 17.04 -14.38 4.59
C ALA A 83 15.73 -14.07 5.34
N ALA A 84 14.59 -14.13 4.64
CA ALA A 84 13.29 -13.95 5.27
C ALA A 84 12.99 -15.04 6.32
N GLN A 85 13.45 -16.28 6.08
CA GLN A 85 13.32 -17.38 7.03
C GLN A 85 14.19 -17.19 8.26
N ASP A 86 15.42 -16.71 8.09
CA ASP A 86 16.36 -16.43 9.19
C ASP A 86 15.80 -15.33 10.10
N ILE A 87 15.18 -14.30 9.52
CA ILE A 87 14.45 -13.26 10.25
C ILE A 87 13.28 -13.87 11.04
N ALA A 88 12.42 -14.66 10.40
CA ALA A 88 11.26 -15.27 11.02
C ALA A 88 11.65 -16.21 12.17
N HIS A 89 12.71 -17.01 11.99
CA HIS A 89 13.22 -17.90 13.04
C HIS A 89 13.71 -17.13 14.26
N SER A 90 14.48 -16.08 14.04
CA SER A 90 14.99 -15.23 15.13
C SER A 90 13.86 -14.54 15.89
N MET A 91 12.85 -14.02 15.16
CA MET A 91 11.66 -13.41 15.76
C MET A 91 10.89 -14.39 16.64
N THR A 92 10.63 -15.60 16.13
CA THR A 92 9.92 -16.63 16.92
C THR A 92 10.72 -17.05 18.14
N GLY A 93 12.05 -17.13 18.03
CA GLY A 93 12.93 -17.39 19.17
C GLY A 93 12.83 -16.33 20.30
N VAL A 94 12.69 -15.05 19.91
CA VAL A 94 12.45 -13.97 20.89
C VAL A 94 11.06 -14.09 21.52
N ILE A 95 10.00 -14.30 20.69
CA ILE A 95 8.62 -14.43 21.17
C ILE A 95 8.49 -15.62 22.15
N ASP A 96 9.14 -16.73 21.86
CA ASP A 96 9.07 -17.92 22.73
C ASP A 96 9.71 -17.72 24.11
N LYS A 97 10.74 -16.85 24.18
CA LYS A 97 11.39 -16.49 25.44
C LYS A 97 10.58 -15.49 26.27
N LEU A 98 9.65 -14.77 25.66
CA LEU A 98 8.78 -13.85 26.38
C LEU A 98 7.76 -14.63 27.22
N ASN A 99 7.70 -14.30 28.51
CA ASN A 99 6.70 -14.87 29.44
C ASN A 99 5.37 -14.11 29.32
N VAL A 100 4.70 -14.24 28.14
CA VAL A 100 3.46 -13.56 27.85
C VAL A 100 2.30 -14.56 27.68
N LYS A 101 1.13 -14.22 28.23
CA LYS A 101 -0.07 -15.07 28.17
C LYS A 101 -0.62 -15.25 26.75
N ASN A 102 -0.48 -14.25 25.87
CA ASN A 102 -1.05 -14.26 24.53
C ASN A 102 0.04 -14.18 23.45
N LYS A 103 0.76 -15.30 23.22
CA LYS A 103 1.82 -15.38 22.20
C LYS A 103 1.29 -15.10 20.77
N LYS A 104 0.02 -15.46 20.46
CA LYS A 104 -0.59 -15.17 19.14
C LYS A 104 -0.65 -13.67 18.89
N PHE A 105 -1.07 -12.87 19.87
CA PHE A 105 -1.15 -11.41 19.72
C PHE A 105 0.23 -10.76 19.64
N VAL A 106 1.16 -11.20 20.48
CA VAL A 106 2.55 -10.70 20.42
C VAL A 106 3.18 -11.01 19.07
N ALA A 107 2.98 -12.22 18.54
CA ALA A 107 3.47 -12.60 17.21
C ALA A 107 2.88 -11.70 16.11
N LEU A 108 1.58 -11.41 16.18
CA LEU A 108 0.91 -10.52 15.24
C LEU A 108 1.53 -9.10 15.29
N MET A 109 1.75 -8.55 16.47
CA MET A 109 2.32 -7.20 16.66
C MET A 109 3.80 -7.12 16.26
N VAL A 110 4.58 -8.15 16.56
CA VAL A 110 6.00 -8.21 16.14
C VAL A 110 6.11 -8.24 14.62
N LEU A 111 5.27 -9.02 13.93
CA LEU A 111 5.23 -9.04 12.46
C LEU A 111 4.76 -7.69 11.88
N THR A 112 3.79 -7.06 12.53
CA THR A 112 3.36 -5.70 12.16
C THR A 112 4.51 -4.70 12.30
N LEU A 113 5.28 -4.76 13.38
CA LEU A 113 6.44 -3.89 13.60
C LEU A 113 7.51 -4.12 12.51
N VAL A 114 7.78 -5.37 12.14
CA VAL A 114 8.71 -5.66 11.03
C VAL A 114 8.19 -5.08 9.71
N CYS A 115 6.91 -5.24 9.43
CA CYS A 115 6.29 -4.64 8.26
C CYS A 115 6.41 -3.11 8.28
N MET A 116 6.21 -2.45 9.44
CA MET A 116 6.43 -1.01 9.62
C MET A 116 7.87 -0.61 9.32
N VAL A 117 8.85 -1.33 9.83
CA VAL A 117 10.28 -1.02 9.60
C VAL A 117 10.64 -1.15 8.12
N LEU A 118 10.19 -2.20 7.45
CA LEU A 118 10.43 -2.41 6.01
C LEU A 118 9.77 -1.30 5.18
N ASN A 119 8.55 -0.93 5.51
CA ASN A 119 7.80 0.10 4.81
C ASN A 119 8.43 1.49 5.04
N TYR A 120 8.76 1.83 6.29
CA TYR A 120 9.47 3.07 6.62
C TYR A 120 10.84 3.16 5.93
N GLY A 121 11.46 2.01 5.65
CA GLY A 121 12.68 1.89 4.87
C GLY A 121 12.52 2.10 3.36
N GLY A 122 11.33 2.47 2.88
CA GLY A 122 11.09 2.78 1.48
C GLY A 122 10.77 1.56 0.62
N ILE A 123 10.58 0.39 1.21
CA ILE A 123 10.10 -0.77 0.46
C ILE A 123 8.61 -0.55 0.20
N SER A 124 8.22 -0.46 -1.07
CA SER A 124 6.82 -0.19 -1.41
C SER A 124 5.87 -1.28 -0.88
N GLY A 125 4.63 -0.89 -0.54
CA GLY A 125 3.60 -1.82 -0.05
C GLY A 125 3.37 -3.00 -0.99
N TYR A 126 3.50 -2.81 -2.31
CA TYR A 126 3.42 -3.89 -3.29
C TYR A 126 4.51 -4.95 -3.12
N VAL A 127 5.71 -4.53 -2.74
CA VAL A 127 6.88 -5.40 -2.58
C VAL A 127 6.90 -6.08 -1.22
N ILE A 128 6.43 -5.39 -0.19
CA ILE A 128 6.34 -5.93 1.18
C ILE A 128 5.54 -7.23 1.22
N VAL A 129 4.51 -7.37 0.38
CA VAL A 129 3.73 -8.62 0.29
C VAL A 129 4.64 -9.81 0.02
N PHE A 130 5.56 -9.69 -0.93
CA PHE A 130 6.47 -10.78 -1.32
C PHE A 130 7.47 -11.13 -0.21
N THR A 131 7.89 -10.13 0.56
CA THR A 131 8.85 -10.32 1.67
C THR A 131 8.16 -10.85 2.92
N MET A 132 6.99 -10.31 3.26
CA MET A 132 6.31 -10.62 4.52
C MET A 132 5.50 -11.92 4.49
N VAL A 133 4.94 -12.30 3.33
CA VAL A 133 4.14 -13.55 3.23
C VAL A 133 4.94 -14.78 3.64
N PRO A 134 6.16 -15.04 3.14
CA PRO A 134 6.95 -16.19 3.59
C PRO A 134 7.25 -16.18 5.09
N ILE A 135 7.53 -14.99 5.67
CA ILE A 135 7.80 -14.82 7.10
C ILE A 135 6.53 -15.10 7.92
N CYS A 136 5.43 -14.41 7.58
CA CYS A 136 4.15 -14.53 8.28
C CYS A 136 3.60 -15.95 8.24
N LYS A 137 3.69 -16.62 7.08
CA LYS A 137 3.24 -17.99 6.88
C LYS A 137 3.84 -18.96 7.91
N ARG A 138 5.16 -18.88 8.16
CA ARG A 138 5.85 -19.73 9.13
C ARG A 138 5.46 -19.40 10.57
N VAL A 139 5.41 -18.11 10.92
CA VAL A 139 5.03 -17.65 12.25
C VAL A 139 3.57 -17.99 12.54
N PHE A 140 2.66 -17.79 11.57
CA PHE A 140 1.24 -18.07 11.72
C PHE A 140 0.97 -19.57 11.86
N LYS A 141 1.67 -20.40 11.08
CA LYS A 141 1.61 -21.86 11.24
C LYS A 141 2.07 -22.30 12.63
N LYS A 142 3.20 -21.75 13.13
CA LYS A 142 3.76 -22.09 14.45
C LYS A 142 2.83 -21.75 15.60
N TYR A 143 2.19 -20.57 15.55
CA TYR A 143 1.29 -20.12 16.63
C TYR A 143 -0.18 -20.37 16.32
N ASP A 144 -0.49 -21.07 15.24
CA ASP A 144 -1.88 -21.33 14.78
C ASP A 144 -2.71 -20.04 14.74
N ILE A 145 -2.25 -19.04 13.99
CA ILE A 145 -2.93 -17.78 13.75
C ILE A 145 -3.69 -17.88 12.43
N ALA A 146 -4.95 -17.44 12.38
CA ALA A 146 -5.76 -17.46 11.17
C ALA A 146 -5.09 -16.67 10.03
N TRP A 147 -4.99 -17.30 8.83
CA TRP A 147 -4.19 -16.76 7.73
C TRP A 147 -4.65 -15.38 7.22
N HIS A 148 -5.95 -15.13 7.19
CA HIS A 148 -6.47 -13.83 6.76
C HIS A 148 -6.03 -12.65 7.65
N LEU A 149 -5.54 -12.90 8.88
CA LEU A 149 -4.93 -11.87 9.75
C LEU A 149 -3.57 -11.37 9.23
N TYR A 150 -3.00 -12.01 8.19
CA TYR A 150 -1.89 -11.44 7.44
C TYR A 150 -2.23 -10.04 6.91
N LEU A 151 -3.47 -9.86 6.45
CA LEU A 151 -3.93 -8.56 5.94
C LEU A 151 -4.01 -7.49 7.05
N VAL A 152 -4.21 -7.90 8.31
CA VAL A 152 -4.04 -7.00 9.48
C VAL A 152 -2.59 -6.56 9.62
N VAL A 153 -1.64 -7.51 9.56
CA VAL A 153 -0.20 -7.22 9.67
C VAL A 153 0.24 -6.25 8.59
N HIS A 154 -0.12 -6.52 7.34
CA HIS A 154 0.28 -5.71 6.20
C HIS A 154 -0.35 -4.31 6.25
N SER A 155 -1.67 -4.23 6.41
CA SER A 155 -2.38 -2.94 6.43
C SER A 155 -1.97 -2.07 7.61
N PHE A 156 -1.81 -2.66 8.82
CA PHE A 156 -1.34 -1.89 9.97
C PHE A 156 0.13 -1.50 9.83
N GLY A 157 0.97 -2.38 9.27
CA GLY A 157 2.38 -2.08 9.01
C GLY A 157 2.57 -0.92 8.04
N SER A 158 1.67 -0.74 7.10
CA SER A 158 1.71 0.35 6.12
C SER A 158 1.03 1.64 6.61
N LEU A 159 0.03 1.54 7.47
CA LEU A 159 -0.87 2.63 7.87
C LEU A 159 -0.16 3.92 8.29
N VAL A 160 0.81 3.83 9.20
CA VAL A 160 1.47 5.02 9.76
C VAL A 160 2.76 5.38 9.00
N THR A 161 3.37 4.43 8.33
CA THR A 161 4.70 4.57 7.74
C THR A 161 4.68 5.17 6.34
N GLN A 162 3.56 5.15 5.64
CA GLN A 162 3.48 5.69 4.27
C GLN A 162 3.27 7.21 4.24
N ALA A 163 2.49 7.78 5.18
CA ALA A 163 2.10 9.18 5.07
C ALA A 163 2.16 9.97 6.39
N MET A 164 2.26 9.30 7.55
CA MET A 164 2.12 9.98 8.83
C MET A 164 3.47 10.28 9.49
N LEU A 165 4.42 9.34 9.41
CA LEU A 165 5.73 9.55 10.00
C LEU A 165 6.61 10.44 9.11
N PRO A 166 7.35 11.40 9.70
CA PRO A 166 8.21 12.29 8.93
C PRO A 166 9.41 11.53 8.33
N GLY A 167 9.88 11.96 7.17
CA GLY A 167 11.09 11.41 6.54
C GLY A 167 10.92 10.06 5.84
N THR A 168 9.71 9.53 5.77
CA THR A 168 9.46 8.30 4.99
C THR A 168 9.64 8.58 3.50
N PRO A 169 10.36 7.72 2.74
CA PRO A 169 10.49 7.85 1.29
C PRO A 169 9.29 7.25 0.52
N ALA A 170 8.17 7.04 1.18
CA ALA A 170 6.96 6.60 0.54
C ALA A 170 6.44 7.66 -0.44
N ILE A 171 5.92 7.21 -1.58
CA ILE A 171 5.49 8.11 -2.66
C ILE A 171 4.43 9.13 -2.21
N GLN A 172 3.54 8.75 -1.30
CA GLN A 172 2.54 9.64 -0.70
C GLN A 172 3.14 10.77 0.14
N ASN A 173 4.37 10.60 0.62
CA ASN A 173 5.11 11.64 1.32
C ASN A 173 6.04 12.43 0.39
N LEU A 174 6.26 11.99 -0.84
CA LEU A 174 7.11 12.68 -1.82
C LEU A 174 6.30 13.55 -2.79
N ILE A 175 5.10 13.12 -3.17
CA ILE A 175 4.22 13.85 -4.08
C ILE A 175 3.96 15.29 -3.63
N PRO A 176 3.55 15.56 -2.38
CA PRO A 176 3.28 16.92 -1.95
C PRO A 176 4.47 17.87 -2.03
N MET A 177 5.69 17.33 -1.99
CA MET A 177 6.91 18.16 -2.10
C MET A 177 6.99 18.87 -3.45
N GLU A 178 6.59 18.20 -4.53
CA GLU A 178 6.63 18.73 -5.89
C GLU A 178 5.63 19.88 -6.06
N TYR A 179 4.42 19.74 -5.51
CA TYR A 179 3.34 20.72 -5.65
C TYR A 179 3.41 21.87 -4.64
N LEU A 180 3.93 21.61 -3.44
CA LEU A 180 3.90 22.56 -2.31
C LEU A 180 5.28 23.09 -1.93
N GLY A 181 6.37 22.63 -2.57
CA GLY A 181 7.75 23.06 -2.29
C GLY A 181 8.25 22.67 -0.90
N THR A 182 7.77 21.58 -0.34
CA THR A 182 8.05 21.12 1.02
C THR A 182 9.15 20.04 1.07
N THR A 183 9.39 19.47 2.25
CA THR A 183 10.34 18.37 2.47
C THR A 183 9.63 17.13 3.02
N PRO A 184 10.25 15.93 2.96
CA PRO A 184 9.64 14.71 3.49
C PRO A 184 9.33 14.79 5.00
N THR A 185 9.95 15.73 5.71
CA THR A 185 9.75 15.96 7.15
C THR A 185 8.70 17.02 7.47
N ALA A 186 7.91 17.47 6.49
CA ALA A 186 6.89 18.48 6.66
C ALA A 186 5.92 18.16 7.80
N ALA A 187 5.55 19.16 8.61
CA ALA A 187 4.66 19.07 9.77
C ALA A 187 4.86 17.78 10.60
N PRO A 188 6.06 17.58 11.20
CA PRO A 188 6.45 16.29 11.80
C PRO A 188 5.59 15.93 13.01
N TRP A 189 5.21 16.90 13.81
CA TRP A 189 4.41 16.63 15.01
C TRP A 189 2.95 16.35 14.67
N LEU A 190 2.41 16.97 13.63
CA LEU A 190 1.05 16.71 13.16
C LEU A 190 0.88 15.24 12.72
N GLY A 191 1.78 14.77 11.89
CA GLY A 191 1.76 13.38 11.43
C GLY A 191 2.04 12.39 12.56
N THR A 192 3.06 12.65 13.38
CA THR A 192 3.43 11.76 14.49
C THR A 192 2.35 11.69 15.57
N ALA A 193 1.73 12.82 15.93
CA ALA A 193 0.61 12.84 16.88
C ALA A 193 -0.58 12.04 16.34
N THR A 194 -0.94 12.23 15.08
CA THR A 194 -2.01 11.46 14.43
C THR A 194 -1.72 9.96 14.43
N ALA A 195 -0.48 9.57 14.12
CA ALA A 195 -0.06 8.17 14.15
C ALA A 195 -0.14 7.58 15.56
N ILE A 196 0.50 8.22 16.56
CA ILE A 196 0.70 7.65 17.89
C ILE A 196 -0.56 7.76 18.75
N ILE A 197 -1.28 8.89 18.69
CA ILE A 197 -2.43 9.13 19.56
C ILE A 197 -3.70 8.48 19.03
N PHE A 198 -3.85 8.41 17.71
CA PHE A 198 -5.07 7.87 17.08
C PHE A 198 -4.85 6.54 16.37
N CYS A 199 -4.00 6.50 15.32
CA CYS A 199 -3.96 5.34 14.41
C CYS A 199 -3.42 4.07 15.08
N VAL A 200 -2.30 4.16 15.79
CA VAL A 200 -1.67 3.00 16.45
C VAL A 200 -2.58 2.40 17.52
N PRO A 201 -3.19 3.16 18.45
CA PRO A 201 -4.11 2.59 19.43
C PRO A 201 -5.34 1.93 18.78
N VAL A 202 -5.98 2.59 17.81
CA VAL A 202 -7.19 2.06 17.16
C VAL A 202 -6.89 0.80 16.36
N ALA A 203 -5.80 0.79 15.58
CA ALA A 203 -5.38 -0.39 14.81
C ALA A 203 -4.94 -1.55 15.73
N THR A 204 -4.30 -1.26 16.87
CA THR A 204 -3.94 -2.26 17.88
C THR A 204 -5.17 -2.88 18.52
N LEU A 205 -6.15 -2.07 18.90
CA LEU A 205 -7.42 -2.55 19.44
C LEU A 205 -8.19 -3.40 18.43
N TYR A 206 -8.22 -2.96 17.16
CA TYR A 206 -8.84 -3.76 16.11
C TYR A 206 -8.11 -5.08 15.88
N SER A 207 -6.78 -5.08 15.87
CA SER A 207 -5.96 -6.29 15.70
C SER A 207 -6.23 -7.31 16.80
N TRP A 208 -6.32 -6.84 18.04
CA TRP A 208 -6.68 -7.67 19.18
C TRP A 208 -8.13 -8.20 19.09
N TYR A 209 -9.08 -7.35 18.67
CA TYR A 209 -10.46 -7.77 18.44
C TYR A 209 -10.54 -8.82 17.34
N ALA A 210 -9.90 -8.59 16.19
CA ALA A 210 -9.88 -9.51 15.06
C ALA A 210 -9.32 -10.88 15.46
N LEU A 211 -8.17 -10.89 16.15
CA LEU A 211 -7.57 -12.13 16.66
C LEU A 211 -8.50 -12.86 17.65
N ARG A 212 -9.16 -12.14 18.54
CA ARG A 212 -10.13 -12.75 19.47
C ARG A 212 -11.32 -13.39 18.75
N GLN A 213 -11.81 -12.76 17.68
CA GLN A 213 -12.91 -13.32 16.90
C GLN A 213 -12.51 -14.63 16.20
N THR A 214 -11.30 -14.69 15.63
CA THR A 214 -10.79 -15.93 14.99
C THR A 214 -10.64 -17.05 16.01
N VAL A 215 -10.09 -16.75 17.19
CA VAL A 215 -9.94 -17.75 18.26
C VAL A 215 -11.31 -18.26 18.75
N LYS A 216 -12.29 -17.37 18.92
CA LYS A 216 -13.66 -17.77 19.32
C LYS A 216 -14.35 -18.67 18.29
N LYS A 217 -14.06 -18.48 17.01
CA LYS A 217 -14.62 -19.27 15.90
C LYS A 217 -13.85 -20.57 15.63
N GLY A 218 -12.74 -20.82 16.34
CA GLY A 218 -11.85 -21.94 16.07
C GLY A 218 -11.10 -21.81 14.73
N GLU A 219 -10.99 -20.60 14.19
CA GLU A 219 -10.27 -20.33 12.94
C GLU A 219 -8.77 -20.30 13.24
N GLY A 220 -8.02 -21.35 12.86
CA GLY A 220 -6.58 -21.41 12.91
C GLY A 220 -5.94 -21.32 11.53
N PHE A 221 -4.61 -21.43 11.49
CA PHE A 221 -3.85 -21.39 10.22
C PHE A 221 -4.24 -22.53 9.28
N MET A 222 -4.37 -23.74 9.78
CA MET A 222 -4.67 -24.91 8.93
C MET A 222 -6.06 -24.82 8.28
N VAL A 223 -7.02 -24.19 8.93
CA VAL A 223 -8.38 -24.02 8.40
C VAL A 223 -8.44 -22.89 7.37
N THR A 224 -7.82 -21.75 7.69
CA THR A 224 -7.94 -20.52 6.88
C THR A 224 -6.85 -20.35 5.83
N GLY A 225 -5.74 -21.09 5.94
CA GLY A 225 -4.60 -21.06 5.05
C GLY A 225 -4.52 -22.23 4.05
N ALA A 226 -5.62 -22.95 3.81
CA ALA A 226 -5.62 -24.13 2.94
C ALA A 226 -5.02 -23.85 1.55
N GLY A 227 -5.38 -22.73 0.90
CA GLY A 227 -4.87 -22.35 -0.41
C GLY A 227 -3.36 -22.04 -0.45
N ILE A 228 -2.78 -21.63 0.67
CA ILE A 228 -1.34 -21.32 0.77
C ILE A 228 -0.52 -22.51 1.31
N ASN A 229 -1.19 -23.50 1.92
CA ASN A 229 -0.52 -24.69 2.49
C ASN A 229 0.14 -25.57 1.44
N GLU A 230 -0.45 -25.68 0.25
CA GLU A 230 0.11 -26.50 -0.85
C GLU A 230 1.53 -26.08 -1.22
N THR A 231 1.81 -24.79 -1.19
CA THR A 231 3.17 -24.25 -1.45
C THR A 231 4.15 -24.51 -0.31
N ILE A 232 3.69 -24.71 0.95
CA ILE A 232 4.56 -25.07 2.08
C ILE A 232 5.07 -26.51 1.95
N LEU A 233 4.22 -27.43 1.50
CA LEU A 233 4.60 -28.84 1.37
C LEU A 233 5.69 -29.03 0.32
N GLU A 234 5.79 -28.14 -0.67
CA GLU A 234 6.87 -28.16 -1.65
C GLU A 234 8.17 -27.54 -1.09
N GLU A 235 8.06 -26.45 -0.30
CA GLU A 235 9.20 -25.80 0.36
C GLU A 235 9.77 -26.63 1.52
N ASP A 236 8.94 -27.30 2.32
CA ASP A 236 9.37 -28.19 3.42
C ASP A 236 10.04 -29.48 2.88
N LYS A 237 9.73 -29.92 1.65
CA LYS A 237 10.38 -31.05 0.99
C LYS A 237 11.82 -30.73 0.53
N GLN A 238 12.19 -29.46 0.41
CA GLN A 238 13.53 -29.04 0.02
C GLN A 238 14.56 -29.07 1.17
N GLY A 239 14.20 -29.66 2.32
CA GLY A 239 15.11 -29.97 3.42
C GLY A 239 15.45 -28.81 4.32
N GLY A 240 15.59 -29.08 5.60
CA GLY A 240 15.92 -28.09 6.65
C GLY A 240 17.18 -27.31 6.32
N MET A 241 17.01 -26.11 5.80
CA MET A 241 18.10 -25.15 5.69
C MET A 241 18.55 -24.79 7.12
N GLU A 242 19.82 -24.96 7.41
CA GLU A 242 20.40 -24.39 8.61
C GLU A 242 20.09 -22.91 8.68
N HIS A 243 19.48 -22.49 9.79
CA HIS A 243 19.13 -21.08 9.99
C HIS A 243 20.41 -20.25 10.18
N GLY A 244 20.53 -19.20 9.38
CA GLY A 244 21.60 -18.24 9.52
C GLY A 244 21.35 -17.24 10.66
N PRO A 245 22.38 -16.48 11.06
CA PRO A 245 22.23 -15.46 12.09
C PRO A 245 21.34 -14.30 11.59
N PHE A 246 20.47 -13.81 12.47
CA PHE A 246 19.59 -12.65 12.22
C PHE A 246 20.33 -11.44 11.63
N LEU A 247 21.50 -11.12 12.20
CA LEU A 247 22.32 -9.99 11.74
C LEU A 247 22.66 -10.10 10.25
N LYS A 248 22.98 -11.30 9.77
CA LYS A 248 23.25 -11.51 8.34
C LYS A 248 22.02 -11.24 7.46
N ALA A 249 20.85 -11.67 7.93
CA ALA A 249 19.61 -11.54 7.20
C ALA A 249 19.11 -10.09 7.08
N ILE A 250 19.40 -9.25 8.07
CA ILE A 250 18.94 -7.86 8.11
C ILE A 250 19.89 -6.88 7.38
N ILE A 251 21.11 -7.30 7.02
CA ILE A 251 22.10 -6.41 6.37
C ILE A 251 21.54 -5.82 5.05
N ALA A 252 20.97 -6.64 4.17
CA ALA A 252 20.47 -6.15 2.90
C ALA A 252 19.32 -5.15 3.04
N PRO A 253 18.27 -5.39 3.87
CA PRO A 253 17.27 -4.38 4.21
C PRO A 253 17.88 -3.11 4.83
N LEU A 254 18.85 -3.22 5.74
CA LEU A 254 19.52 -2.07 6.34
C LEU A 254 20.30 -1.24 5.32
N VAL A 255 20.97 -1.89 4.36
CA VAL A 255 21.66 -1.19 3.26
C VAL A 255 20.65 -0.38 2.44
N VAL A 256 19.50 -0.95 2.09
CA VAL A 256 18.42 -0.22 1.40
C VAL A 256 17.97 0.98 2.21
N LEU A 257 17.73 0.81 3.52
CA LEU A 257 17.35 1.89 4.43
C LEU A 257 18.37 3.04 4.46
N VAL A 258 19.66 2.71 4.61
CA VAL A 258 20.74 3.70 4.66
C VAL A 258 20.84 4.44 3.34
N LEU A 259 20.80 3.74 2.20
CA LEU A 259 20.88 4.34 0.88
C LEU A 259 19.71 5.30 0.63
N LEU A 260 18.50 4.91 0.99
CA LEU A 260 17.31 5.74 0.81
C LEU A 260 17.30 6.97 1.74
N ASN A 261 17.55 6.78 3.04
CA ASN A 261 17.27 7.82 4.04
C ASN A 261 18.51 8.65 4.43
N ILE A 262 19.74 8.12 4.28
CA ILE A 262 20.97 8.82 4.64
C ILE A 262 21.69 9.33 3.40
N VAL A 263 21.82 8.47 2.38
CA VAL A 263 22.49 8.83 1.13
C VAL A 263 21.56 9.58 0.19
N ASN A 264 20.22 9.47 0.39
CA ASN A 264 19.18 10.01 -0.48
C ASN A 264 19.29 9.49 -1.94
N LEU A 265 19.65 8.22 -2.09
CA LEU A 265 19.75 7.57 -3.38
C LEU A 265 18.34 7.16 -3.85
N ASP A 266 18.12 7.21 -5.16
CA ASP A 266 16.86 6.74 -5.76
C ASP A 266 16.47 5.33 -5.30
N ALA A 267 15.17 5.09 -5.14
CA ALA A 267 14.63 3.85 -4.60
C ALA A 267 14.98 2.62 -5.45
N SER A 268 14.97 2.76 -6.80
CA SER A 268 15.29 1.66 -7.71
C SER A 268 16.75 1.24 -7.60
N PHE A 269 17.66 2.23 -7.47
CA PHE A 269 19.08 1.96 -7.25
C PHE A 269 19.34 1.36 -5.86
N SER A 270 18.70 1.88 -4.83
CA SER A 270 18.83 1.38 -3.45
C SER A 270 18.39 -0.08 -3.35
N LEU A 271 17.25 -0.44 -3.95
CA LEU A 271 16.73 -1.80 -4.02
C LEU A 271 17.62 -2.73 -4.86
N THR A 272 18.20 -2.20 -5.94
CA THR A 272 19.15 -2.96 -6.77
C THR A 272 20.41 -3.29 -5.99
N ILE A 273 21.01 -2.31 -5.30
CA ILE A 273 22.19 -2.50 -4.46
C ILE A 273 21.87 -3.48 -3.32
N GLY A 274 20.72 -3.30 -2.65
CA GLY A 274 20.25 -4.24 -1.63
C GLY A 274 20.12 -5.67 -2.13
N SER A 275 19.62 -5.84 -3.36
CA SER A 275 19.51 -7.16 -4.04
C SER A 275 20.90 -7.77 -4.29
N VAL A 276 21.85 -6.99 -4.77
CA VAL A 276 23.25 -7.43 -4.98
C VAL A 276 23.88 -7.84 -3.65
N VAL A 277 23.69 -7.05 -2.60
CA VAL A 277 24.18 -7.38 -1.25
C VAL A 277 23.56 -8.67 -0.74
N ALA A 278 22.26 -8.87 -0.90
CA ALA A 278 21.57 -10.10 -0.50
C ALA A 278 22.12 -11.33 -1.25
N ILE A 279 22.31 -11.22 -2.58
CA ILE A 279 22.93 -12.28 -3.40
C ILE A 279 24.36 -12.58 -2.91
N ALA A 280 25.17 -11.56 -2.67
CA ALA A 280 26.55 -11.73 -2.21
C ALA A 280 26.63 -12.42 -0.84
N LEU A 281 25.77 -12.02 0.11
CA LEU A 281 25.71 -12.60 1.44
C LEU A 281 25.24 -14.06 1.41
N TYR A 282 24.37 -14.41 0.48
CA TYR A 282 23.72 -15.71 0.40
C TYR A 282 24.07 -16.50 -0.89
N TYR A 283 25.20 -16.18 -1.54
CA TYR A 283 25.57 -16.75 -2.85
C TYR A 283 25.55 -18.30 -2.90
N LYS A 284 25.84 -18.96 -1.76
CA LYS A 284 25.81 -20.43 -1.66
C LYS A 284 24.38 -21.01 -1.59
N LYS A 285 23.40 -20.20 -1.20
CA LYS A 285 22.01 -20.66 -1.03
C LYS A 285 21.16 -20.43 -2.29
N ILE A 286 21.49 -19.46 -3.12
CA ILE A 286 20.75 -19.15 -4.34
C ILE A 286 21.27 -19.98 -5.51
N GLN A 287 20.46 -20.91 -6.01
CA GLN A 287 20.90 -21.84 -7.06
C GLN A 287 20.97 -21.23 -8.47
N LYS A 288 20.01 -20.33 -8.80
CA LYS A 288 19.89 -19.71 -10.14
C LYS A 288 19.53 -18.22 -10.00
N PRO A 289 20.46 -17.35 -9.59
CA PRO A 289 20.15 -15.94 -9.28
C PRO A 289 19.55 -15.19 -10.48
N MET A 290 20.08 -15.42 -11.69
CA MET A 290 19.58 -14.74 -12.89
C MET A 290 18.15 -15.17 -13.27
N ALA A 291 17.79 -16.44 -13.06
CA ALA A 291 16.42 -16.91 -13.28
C ALA A 291 15.45 -16.30 -12.27
N CYS A 292 15.84 -16.18 -10.99
CA CYS A 292 15.09 -15.46 -9.96
C CYS A 292 14.89 -14.00 -10.36
N VAL A 293 15.95 -13.28 -10.71
CA VAL A 293 15.90 -11.88 -11.16
C VAL A 293 14.95 -11.71 -12.35
N SER A 294 15.09 -12.52 -13.40
CA SER A 294 14.24 -12.41 -14.60
C SER A 294 12.78 -12.66 -14.31
N LYS A 295 12.45 -13.70 -13.52
CA LYS A 295 11.09 -14.04 -13.12
C LYS A 295 10.46 -12.92 -12.27
N SER A 296 11.24 -12.40 -11.33
CA SER A 296 10.77 -11.36 -10.42
C SER A 296 10.60 -10.01 -11.11
N ALA A 297 11.51 -9.67 -12.03
CA ALA A 297 11.36 -8.50 -12.88
C ALA A 297 10.06 -8.54 -13.68
N ALA A 298 9.78 -9.70 -14.33
CA ALA A 298 8.53 -9.89 -15.08
C ALA A 298 7.29 -9.77 -14.18
N SER A 299 7.35 -10.31 -12.95
CA SER A 299 6.26 -10.17 -11.97
C SER A 299 6.05 -8.72 -11.54
N GLY A 300 7.13 -7.99 -11.25
CA GLY A 300 7.07 -6.57 -10.93
C GLY A 300 6.51 -5.73 -12.08
N ALA A 301 6.96 -6.00 -13.31
CA ALA A 301 6.44 -5.35 -14.51
C ALA A 301 4.93 -5.59 -14.71
N LYS A 302 4.46 -6.81 -14.47
CA LYS A 302 3.03 -7.14 -14.53
C LYS A 302 2.22 -6.31 -13.52
N ILE A 303 2.69 -6.23 -12.28
CA ILE A 303 2.03 -5.44 -11.24
C ILE A 303 2.01 -3.96 -11.62
N ALA A 304 3.12 -3.42 -12.12
CA ALA A 304 3.19 -2.03 -12.59
C ALA A 304 2.16 -1.75 -13.68
N LEU A 305 2.00 -2.66 -14.65
CA LEU A 305 1.00 -2.55 -15.70
C LEU A 305 -0.45 -2.60 -15.17
N GLU A 306 -0.73 -3.48 -14.22
CA GLU A 306 -2.06 -3.58 -13.58
C GLU A 306 -2.42 -2.27 -12.86
N VAL A 307 -1.47 -1.69 -12.13
CA VAL A 307 -1.67 -0.38 -11.46
C VAL A 307 -1.79 0.74 -12.47
N ALA A 308 -0.93 0.78 -13.49
CA ALA A 308 -0.97 1.78 -14.55
C ALA A 308 -2.33 1.78 -15.29
N SER A 309 -2.93 0.60 -15.44
CA SER A 309 -4.26 0.47 -16.07
C SER A 309 -5.35 1.19 -15.26
N ILE A 310 -5.27 1.12 -13.91
CA ILE A 310 -6.18 1.87 -13.02
C ILE A 310 -5.91 3.37 -13.12
N VAL A 311 -4.64 3.79 -13.14
CA VAL A 311 -4.28 5.19 -13.33
C VAL A 311 -4.80 5.73 -14.65
N GLY A 312 -4.78 4.91 -15.71
CA GLY A 312 -5.44 5.22 -16.99
C GLY A 312 -6.95 5.48 -16.84
N PHE A 313 -7.66 4.64 -16.08
CA PHE A 313 -9.06 4.87 -15.73
C PHE A 313 -9.25 6.18 -14.95
N GLY A 314 -8.40 6.45 -13.95
CA GLY A 314 -8.41 7.70 -13.19
C GLY A 314 -8.22 8.93 -14.09
N GLY A 315 -7.34 8.86 -15.08
CA GLY A 315 -7.16 9.91 -16.10
C GLY A 315 -8.42 10.19 -16.91
N ILE A 316 -9.13 9.13 -17.33
CA ILE A 316 -10.44 9.30 -17.99
C ILE A 316 -11.44 9.99 -17.08
N VAL A 317 -11.53 9.56 -15.82
CA VAL A 317 -12.45 10.18 -14.85
C VAL A 317 -12.14 11.66 -14.68
N ALA A 318 -10.86 12.00 -14.49
CA ALA A 318 -10.41 13.39 -14.32
C ALA A 318 -10.71 14.27 -15.55
N ALA A 319 -10.74 13.71 -16.74
CA ALA A 319 -11.07 14.42 -17.98
C ALA A 319 -12.58 14.57 -18.23
N THR A 320 -13.45 14.01 -17.37
CA THR A 320 -14.90 14.08 -17.58
C THR A 320 -15.52 15.34 -16.99
N PRO A 321 -16.59 15.89 -17.62
CA PRO A 321 -17.40 16.97 -17.02
C PRO A 321 -18.03 16.56 -15.68
N GLY A 322 -18.14 15.26 -15.39
CA GLY A 322 -18.61 14.73 -14.12
C GLY A 322 -17.63 14.97 -12.98
N TYR A 323 -16.34 15.01 -13.29
CA TYR A 323 -15.31 15.35 -12.32
C TYR A 323 -15.44 16.79 -11.82
N ASP A 324 -15.69 17.75 -12.73
CA ASP A 324 -15.91 19.17 -12.35
C ASP A 324 -17.13 19.34 -11.44
N VAL A 325 -18.20 18.55 -11.70
CA VAL A 325 -19.39 18.53 -10.82
C VAL A 325 -19.05 17.97 -9.44
N LEU A 326 -18.25 16.92 -9.37
CA LEU A 326 -17.79 16.35 -8.11
C LEU A 326 -16.99 17.38 -7.32
N ILE A 327 -16.02 18.02 -7.98
CA ILE A 327 -15.15 19.04 -7.35
C ILE A 327 -15.98 20.22 -6.83
N SER A 328 -16.85 20.79 -7.66
CA SER A 328 -17.74 21.89 -7.25
C SER A 328 -18.66 21.48 -6.09
N GLY A 329 -19.12 20.22 -6.10
CA GLY A 329 -19.89 19.65 -5.00
C GLY A 329 -19.08 19.59 -3.69
N LEU A 330 -17.83 19.17 -3.75
CA LEU A 330 -16.93 19.09 -2.58
C LEU A 330 -16.60 20.49 -2.03
N GLU A 331 -16.35 21.47 -2.89
CA GLU A 331 -16.11 22.87 -2.50
C GLU A 331 -17.36 23.52 -1.84
N SER A 332 -18.54 23.04 -2.17
CA SER A 332 -19.81 23.54 -1.60
C SER A 332 -20.16 22.94 -0.23
N ILE A 333 -19.41 21.94 0.25
CA ILE A 333 -19.63 21.34 1.57
C ILE A 333 -19.38 22.40 2.66
N PRO A 334 -20.35 22.70 3.54
CA PRO A 334 -20.15 23.66 4.60
C PRO A 334 -19.12 23.17 5.62
N GLY A 335 -18.17 24.00 6.02
CA GLY A 335 -17.18 23.65 7.02
C GLY A 335 -15.81 24.31 6.82
N SER A 336 -14.82 23.85 7.58
CA SER A 336 -13.44 24.29 7.44
C SER A 336 -12.87 23.87 6.08
N PRO A 337 -12.15 24.76 5.37
CA PRO A 337 -11.48 24.41 4.12
C PRO A 337 -10.59 23.16 4.23
N LEU A 338 -9.91 22.93 5.35
CA LEU A 338 -9.10 21.73 5.55
C LEU A 338 -9.93 20.44 5.63
N ILE A 339 -11.17 20.50 6.15
CA ILE A 339 -12.09 19.35 6.10
C ILE A 339 -12.52 19.07 4.65
N GLN A 340 -12.81 20.13 3.88
CA GLN A 340 -13.12 20.00 2.45
C GLN A 340 -11.95 19.37 1.70
N LEU A 341 -10.71 19.79 1.96
CA LEU A 341 -9.50 19.21 1.38
C LEU A 341 -9.37 17.70 1.69
N VAL A 342 -9.55 17.31 2.96
CA VAL A 342 -9.50 15.90 3.36
C VAL A 342 -10.56 15.09 2.63
N LEU A 343 -11.80 15.60 2.51
CA LEU A 343 -12.88 14.92 1.79
C LEU A 343 -12.60 14.84 0.29
N ALA A 344 -12.09 15.93 -0.32
CA ALA A 344 -11.77 15.96 -1.74
C ALA A 344 -10.69 14.94 -2.11
N ILE A 345 -9.60 14.88 -1.35
CA ILE A 345 -8.52 13.93 -1.60
C ILE A 345 -8.99 12.49 -1.43
N ASN A 346 -9.75 12.20 -0.36
CA ASN A 346 -10.34 10.88 -0.17
C ASN A 346 -11.28 10.48 -1.32
N ALA A 347 -12.10 11.42 -1.83
CA ALA A 347 -13.00 11.15 -2.94
C ALA A 347 -12.23 10.86 -4.23
N VAL A 348 -11.18 11.64 -4.53
CA VAL A 348 -10.35 11.42 -5.71
C VAL A 348 -9.57 10.11 -5.60
N ALA A 349 -8.97 9.81 -4.45
CA ALA A 349 -8.26 8.56 -4.19
C ALA A 349 -9.21 7.35 -4.31
N ALA A 350 -10.44 7.46 -3.79
CA ALA A 350 -11.46 6.43 -3.92
C ALA A 350 -11.84 6.14 -5.38
N ILE A 351 -11.98 7.16 -6.19
CA ILE A 351 -12.38 7.03 -7.60
C ILE A 351 -11.24 6.47 -8.44
N THR A 352 -10.03 6.97 -8.22
CA THR A 352 -8.84 6.53 -8.95
C THR A 352 -8.32 5.16 -8.49
N GLY A 353 -8.72 4.69 -7.31
CA GLY A 353 -8.19 3.48 -6.69
C GLY A 353 -6.68 3.55 -6.46
N SER A 354 -6.19 4.73 -6.11
CA SER A 354 -4.75 4.97 -5.94
C SER A 354 -4.51 6.17 -5.02
N ALA A 355 -3.79 5.95 -3.93
CA ALA A 355 -3.36 7.04 -3.04
C ALA A 355 -2.53 8.08 -3.81
N SER A 356 -1.46 7.63 -4.49
CA SER A 356 -0.55 8.51 -5.21
C SER A 356 -1.20 9.22 -6.40
N GLY A 357 -2.00 8.50 -7.19
CA GLY A 357 -2.74 9.08 -8.31
C GLY A 357 -3.77 10.10 -7.84
N GLY A 358 -4.56 9.75 -6.82
CA GLY A 358 -5.56 10.65 -6.22
C GLY A 358 -4.94 11.88 -5.60
N GLU A 359 -3.82 11.73 -4.90
CA GLU A 359 -3.10 12.84 -4.28
C GLU A 359 -2.52 13.81 -5.30
N SER A 360 -1.86 13.31 -6.35
CA SER A 360 -1.32 14.13 -7.44
C SER A 360 -2.41 14.96 -8.12
N ILE A 361 -3.51 14.31 -8.52
CA ILE A 361 -4.64 14.98 -9.17
C ILE A 361 -5.26 16.03 -8.24
N ALA A 362 -5.44 15.70 -6.97
CA ALA A 362 -6.02 16.63 -5.99
C ALA A 362 -5.11 17.86 -5.75
N LEU A 363 -3.79 17.63 -5.61
CA LEU A 363 -2.83 18.72 -5.42
C LEU A 363 -2.69 19.62 -6.67
N GLU A 364 -2.70 19.04 -7.86
CA GLU A 364 -2.71 19.78 -9.12
C GLU A 364 -3.97 20.66 -9.22
N THR A 365 -5.12 20.14 -8.80
CA THR A 365 -6.41 20.84 -8.90
C THR A 365 -6.59 21.89 -7.80
N PHE A 366 -6.28 21.55 -6.56
CA PHE A 366 -6.62 22.35 -5.39
C PHE A 366 -5.43 22.98 -4.70
N GLY A 367 -4.21 22.45 -4.86
CA GLY A 367 -3.04 22.82 -4.04
C GLY A 367 -2.80 24.31 -4.00
N GLN A 368 -2.83 25.01 -5.15
CA GLN A 368 -2.62 26.44 -5.24
C GLN A 368 -3.72 27.26 -4.56
N ASN A 369 -4.97 26.80 -4.61
CA ASN A 369 -6.09 27.48 -3.96
C ASN A 369 -5.91 27.49 -2.44
N TYR A 370 -5.50 26.38 -1.84
CA TYR A 370 -5.27 26.29 -0.40
C TYR A 370 -4.04 27.06 0.06
N LEU A 371 -2.98 27.12 -0.75
CA LEU A 371 -1.84 28.00 -0.51
C LEU A 371 -2.25 29.48 -0.53
N ALA A 372 -3.09 29.88 -1.50
CA ALA A 372 -3.62 31.23 -1.61
C ALA A 372 -4.53 31.63 -0.44
N MET A 373 -5.18 30.65 0.23
CA MET A 373 -5.94 30.86 1.46
C MET A 373 -5.04 31.09 2.70
N GLY A 374 -3.69 30.99 2.55
CA GLY A 374 -2.72 31.24 3.60
C GLY A 374 -2.44 30.06 4.53
N TYR A 375 -2.82 28.83 4.16
CA TYR A 375 -2.44 27.64 4.93
C TYR A 375 -0.96 27.32 4.75
N PRO A 376 -0.24 26.93 5.84
CA PRO A 376 1.16 26.54 5.75
C PRO A 376 1.37 25.35 4.80
N PRO A 377 2.32 25.41 3.85
CA PRO A 377 2.60 24.33 2.92
C PRO A 377 2.86 22.98 3.61
N GLU A 378 3.54 23.01 4.76
CA GLU A 378 3.89 21.82 5.52
C GLU A 378 2.65 21.13 6.10
N VAL A 379 1.66 21.89 6.52
CA VAL A 379 0.38 21.36 7.03
C VAL A 379 -0.43 20.76 5.90
N LEU A 380 -0.51 21.46 4.75
CA LEU A 380 -1.16 20.95 3.55
C LEU A 380 -0.50 19.65 3.11
N HIS A 381 0.83 19.58 3.05
CA HIS A 381 1.58 18.38 2.74
C HIS A 381 1.14 17.20 3.62
N ARG A 382 1.16 17.38 4.93
CA ARG A 382 0.85 16.29 5.86
C ARG A 382 -0.61 15.86 5.78
N LEU A 383 -1.53 16.81 5.66
CA LEU A 383 -2.95 16.51 5.53
C LEU A 383 -3.28 15.80 4.22
N THR A 384 -2.67 16.19 3.10
CA THR A 384 -2.89 15.54 1.81
C THR A 384 -2.35 14.14 1.80
N ALA A 385 -1.13 13.93 2.32
CA ALA A 385 -0.54 12.60 2.46
C ALA A 385 -1.39 11.66 3.33
N ILE A 386 -1.89 12.12 4.49
CA ILE A 386 -2.77 11.32 5.36
C ILE A 386 -4.10 11.02 4.66
N ALA A 387 -4.72 12.03 4.05
CA ALA A 387 -6.03 11.89 3.41
C ALA A 387 -5.99 10.96 2.19
N SER A 388 -4.88 10.90 1.46
CA SER A 388 -4.72 10.04 0.29
C SER A 388 -4.84 8.55 0.62
N LEU A 389 -4.50 8.15 1.86
CA LEU A 389 -4.59 6.76 2.34
C LEU A 389 -6.01 6.35 2.78
N GLY A 390 -6.97 7.28 2.84
CA GLY A 390 -8.27 6.98 3.46
C GLY A 390 -9.13 6.01 2.64
N LEU A 391 -9.46 6.38 1.43
CA LEU A 391 -10.34 5.57 0.58
C LEU A 391 -9.62 5.06 -0.69
N ASP A 392 -8.29 5.03 -0.69
CA ASP A 392 -7.50 4.46 -1.77
C ASP A 392 -7.64 2.95 -1.86
N SER A 393 -7.62 2.27 -0.70
CA SER A 393 -7.59 0.81 -0.57
C SER A 393 -8.97 0.15 -0.72
N LEU A 394 -9.82 0.64 -1.64
CA LEU A 394 -11.07 0.01 -2.03
C LEU A 394 -10.80 -1.29 -2.84
N PRO A 395 -11.81 -2.16 -3.06
CA PRO A 395 -11.59 -3.47 -3.69
C PRO A 395 -10.92 -3.45 -5.06
N HIS A 396 -10.97 -2.35 -5.78
CA HIS A 396 -10.36 -2.17 -7.09
C HIS A 396 -8.92 -1.61 -7.03
N ASP A 397 -8.42 -1.21 -5.86
CA ASP A 397 -7.03 -0.78 -5.72
C ASP A 397 -6.04 -1.89 -6.06
N GLY A 398 -4.97 -1.53 -6.79
CA GLY A 398 -3.98 -2.49 -7.26
C GLY A 398 -3.21 -3.18 -6.13
N SER A 399 -2.98 -2.50 -5.00
CA SER A 399 -2.29 -3.11 -3.84
C SER A 399 -3.19 -4.13 -3.13
N VAL A 400 -4.49 -3.83 -3.03
CA VAL A 400 -5.50 -4.75 -2.49
C VAL A 400 -5.58 -6.01 -3.34
N VAL A 401 -5.69 -5.84 -4.66
CA VAL A 401 -5.71 -6.97 -5.62
C VAL A 401 -4.46 -7.83 -5.48
N ASN A 402 -3.28 -7.20 -5.42
CA ASN A 402 -2.01 -7.89 -5.23
C ASN A 402 -1.96 -8.68 -3.92
N GLN A 403 -2.37 -8.05 -2.80
CA GLN A 403 -2.40 -8.70 -1.49
C GLN A 403 -3.33 -9.93 -1.49
N ILE A 404 -4.56 -9.77 -1.98
CA ILE A 404 -5.56 -10.85 -2.03
C ILE A 404 -5.07 -12.00 -2.92
N ALA A 405 -4.56 -11.68 -4.13
CA ALA A 405 -4.08 -12.68 -5.07
C ALA A 405 -2.86 -13.46 -4.54
N TYR A 406 -1.86 -12.75 -4.02
CA TYR A 406 -0.62 -13.38 -3.56
C TYR A 406 -0.80 -14.22 -2.30
N THR A 407 -1.68 -13.78 -1.39
CA THR A 407 -2.03 -14.54 -0.19
C THR A 407 -3.00 -15.69 -0.45
N ARG A 408 -3.53 -15.81 -1.67
CA ARG A 408 -4.58 -16.76 -2.06
C ARG A 408 -5.83 -16.68 -1.16
N LEU A 409 -6.09 -15.49 -0.63
CA LEU A 409 -7.32 -15.16 0.06
C LEU A 409 -8.40 -14.72 -0.94
N THR A 410 -9.62 -14.60 -0.46
CA THR A 410 -10.74 -14.03 -1.21
C THR A 410 -11.17 -12.70 -0.58
N TYR A 411 -11.83 -11.86 -1.34
CA TYR A 411 -12.42 -10.63 -0.79
C TYR A 411 -13.37 -10.91 0.38
N ALA A 412 -14.17 -11.97 0.28
CA ALA A 412 -15.09 -12.38 1.35
C ALA A 412 -14.38 -12.72 2.67
N ASN A 413 -13.21 -13.35 2.58
CA ASN A 413 -12.49 -13.82 3.77
C ASN A 413 -11.55 -12.76 4.36
N GLY A 414 -10.97 -11.90 3.52
CA GLY A 414 -9.86 -11.04 3.94
C GLY A 414 -10.15 -9.54 3.89
N TYR A 415 -10.89 -9.06 2.90
CA TYR A 415 -10.99 -7.63 2.59
C TYR A 415 -11.49 -6.76 3.75
N LYS A 416 -12.33 -7.28 4.63
CA LYS A 416 -12.81 -6.54 5.82
C LYS A 416 -11.66 -5.97 6.68
N HIS A 417 -10.50 -6.66 6.75
CA HIS A 417 -9.36 -6.21 7.53
C HIS A 417 -8.65 -5.03 6.86
N ILE A 418 -8.53 -5.10 5.53
CA ILE A 418 -8.00 -3.98 4.73
C ILE A 418 -8.94 -2.78 4.86
N PHE A 419 -10.24 -2.97 4.66
CA PHE A 419 -11.23 -1.89 4.73
C PHE A 419 -11.20 -1.14 6.06
N ILE A 420 -11.10 -1.85 7.19
CA ILE A 420 -11.08 -1.20 8.50
C ILE A 420 -9.75 -0.49 8.74
N ILE A 421 -8.60 -1.16 8.49
CA ILE A 421 -7.29 -0.61 8.85
C ILE A 421 -6.77 0.36 7.78
N ALA A 422 -6.92 0.05 6.50
CA ALA A 422 -6.36 0.84 5.42
C ALA A 422 -7.36 1.83 4.79
N CYS A 423 -8.67 1.75 5.08
CA CYS A 423 -9.63 2.75 4.66
C CYS A 423 -10.19 3.55 5.84
N LEU A 424 -10.92 2.91 6.77
CA LEU A 424 -11.67 3.66 7.80
C LEU A 424 -10.76 4.39 8.79
N ILE A 425 -9.66 3.77 9.22
CA ILE A 425 -8.74 4.42 10.17
C ILE A 425 -8.06 5.64 9.53
N PRO A 426 -7.42 5.57 8.34
CA PRO A 426 -6.79 6.75 7.75
C PRO A 426 -7.82 7.79 7.27
N PHE A 427 -9.02 7.39 6.84
CA PHE A 427 -10.11 8.32 6.58
C PHE A 427 -10.43 9.17 7.83
N ALA A 428 -10.61 8.54 8.98
CA ALA A 428 -10.83 9.24 10.24
C ALA A 428 -9.59 10.03 10.69
N ALA A 429 -8.38 9.52 10.41
CA ALA A 429 -7.13 10.19 10.75
C ALA A 429 -6.98 11.55 10.07
N GLY A 430 -7.48 11.72 8.85
CA GLY A 430 -7.50 13.02 8.17
C GLY A 430 -8.23 14.09 9.00
N PHE A 431 -9.39 13.75 9.55
CA PHE A 431 -10.18 14.69 10.40
C PHE A 431 -9.53 14.90 11.77
N VAL A 432 -8.94 13.86 12.35
CA VAL A 432 -8.18 13.97 13.61
C VAL A 432 -6.97 14.88 13.42
N ALA A 433 -6.27 14.80 12.30
CA ALA A 433 -5.15 15.68 11.98
C ALA A 433 -5.59 17.14 11.83
N VAL A 434 -6.73 17.40 11.17
CA VAL A 434 -7.32 18.75 11.15
C VAL A 434 -7.61 19.27 12.57
N GLY A 435 -8.14 18.39 13.44
CA GLY A 435 -8.36 18.73 14.85
C GLY A 435 -7.06 19.06 15.58
N PHE A 436 -6.01 18.27 15.42
CA PHE A 436 -4.70 18.53 16.02
C PHE A 436 -4.07 19.84 15.52
N TYR A 437 -4.17 20.11 14.21
CA TYR A 437 -3.74 21.39 13.68
C TYR A 437 -4.50 22.57 14.31
N SER A 438 -5.81 22.44 14.49
CA SER A 438 -6.64 23.46 15.15
C SER A 438 -6.25 23.69 16.62
N LEU A 439 -5.58 22.71 17.25
CA LEU A 439 -5.02 22.81 18.60
C LEU A 439 -3.57 23.32 18.60
N GLY A 440 -3.01 23.71 17.44
CA GLY A 440 -1.66 24.26 17.31
C GLY A 440 -0.54 23.23 17.17
N ILE A 441 -0.85 21.97 16.88
CA ILE A 441 0.14 20.91 16.63
C ILE A 441 0.51 20.95 15.12
N MET A 442 1.82 21.16 14.84
CA MET A 442 2.34 21.22 13.47
C MET A 442 3.52 20.29 13.25
#